data_6ca420b384f329d0f1ef0ea672a4cf1d
#
_entry.id   6ca420b384f329d0f1ef0ea672a4cf1d
#
_cell.length_a   1.000
_cell.length_b   1.000
_cell.length_c   1.000
_cell.angle_alpha   90.00
_cell.angle_beta   90.00
_cell.angle_gamma   90.00
#
_symmetry.space_group_name_H-M   'P 1'
#
loop_
_entity.id
_entity.type
_entity.pdbx_description
1 polymer ?
#
loop_
_entity_poly.entity_id
_entity_poly.type
_entity_poly.pdbx_seq_one_letter_code
_entity_poly.pdbx_strand_id
1 'polypeptide(L)'
;LSARGNYTVFLPGNFAFQQYLDSIGVADVASLSDDQADVIANSCVIDNGTMSAYESADFPRKGSFKLPNLKSRLVDCYMDEDGEHIIGGKAKVTKSDIELSNGMVHVINAVIAPSNKTLPSLIAAADNMKIMGYLLQATSWADSLQREIDNDFETERASLPDKHTFGGSLAYRAFNYPDHRFYGYTAFVETDSVFATQWGITLPENGDLSSIMNQILEKCKAAYPGSTNDSDFKHPDNAVNKFVAYHLIKGKMAYNQLIVHFNEYAYKYGGSSASPQTSNIPTNVWDYYTTMGNHPALLKVVQVGNTGQDPQALAANDYNNQAIFLNRVSKYQNDRHGDYHEIVASQRGVKVSPENGAYDNNSVNGFYFPIDGILVNDAANINALGSERIRFDLSTVLHEYLSNSIRGGDYT
;
A
#
# COMPACT_ATOMS: atom_id res chain seq x y z
N LEU A 1 16.07 -21.23 1.90
CA LEU A 1 15.29 -22.12 2.80
C LEU A 1 16.18 -23.17 3.49
N SER A 2 17.38 -22.77 3.91
CA SER A 2 18.30 -23.71 4.55
C SER A 2 17.96 -23.91 6.03
N ALA A 3 17.80 -25.10 6.41
CA ALA A 3 17.97 -25.82 7.69
C ALA A 3 17.51 -25.19 9.03
N ARG A 4 17.24 -23.90 9.17
CA ARG A 4 16.77 -23.31 10.43
C ARG A 4 15.66 -22.32 10.17
N GLY A 5 14.46 -22.62 10.62
CA GLY A 5 13.24 -21.84 10.49
C GLY A 5 12.05 -22.73 10.19
N ASN A 6 10.86 -22.19 10.33
CA ASN A 6 9.62 -22.82 9.91
C ASN A 6 9.06 -22.02 8.74
N TYR A 7 8.80 -22.67 7.63
CA TYR A 7 8.33 -22.00 6.42
C TYR A 7 6.96 -22.53 6.01
N THR A 8 6.10 -21.62 5.57
CA THR A 8 4.89 -21.99 4.83
C THR A 8 5.12 -21.67 3.37
N VAL A 9 4.97 -22.66 2.50
CA VAL A 9 5.24 -22.54 1.07
C VAL A 9 3.98 -22.82 0.27
N PHE A 10 3.60 -21.88 -0.58
CA PHE A 10 2.54 -22.05 -1.57
C PHE A 10 3.18 -22.42 -2.92
N LEU A 11 3.21 -23.72 -3.21
CA LEU A 11 3.92 -24.25 -4.36
C LEU A 11 2.98 -24.37 -5.58
N PRO A 12 3.17 -23.59 -6.66
CA PRO A 12 2.42 -23.80 -7.89
C PRO A 12 2.71 -25.17 -8.49
N GLY A 13 1.64 -25.88 -8.88
CA GLY A 13 1.81 -27.11 -9.66
C GLY A 13 2.45 -26.84 -11.03
N ASN A 14 3.09 -27.84 -11.64
CA ASN A 14 3.80 -27.67 -12.91
C ASN A 14 2.95 -27.03 -14.00
N PHE A 15 1.69 -27.42 -14.11
CA PHE A 15 0.77 -26.85 -15.11
C PHE A 15 0.49 -25.37 -14.83
N ALA A 16 0.23 -25.02 -13.59
CA ALA A 16 0.01 -23.64 -13.18
C ALA A 16 1.25 -22.77 -13.41
N PHE A 17 2.43 -23.34 -13.17
CA PHE A 17 3.68 -22.64 -13.41
C PHE A 17 3.91 -22.40 -14.90
N GLN A 18 3.65 -23.40 -15.75
CA GLN A 18 3.76 -23.25 -17.22
C GLN A 18 2.79 -22.20 -17.74
N GLN A 19 1.54 -22.21 -17.29
CA GLN A 19 0.58 -21.18 -17.67
C GLN A 19 1.05 -19.76 -17.30
N TYR A 20 1.71 -19.62 -16.16
CA TYR A 20 2.29 -18.34 -15.75
C TYR A 20 3.44 -17.94 -16.68
N LEU A 21 4.37 -18.85 -16.98
CA LEU A 21 5.48 -18.60 -17.92
C LEU A 21 4.96 -18.16 -19.28
N ASP A 22 3.95 -18.87 -19.81
CA ASP A 22 3.30 -18.52 -21.08
C ASP A 22 2.70 -17.10 -21.03
N SER A 23 2.10 -16.73 -19.90
CA SER A 23 1.48 -15.42 -19.70
C SER A 23 2.47 -14.26 -19.68
N ILE A 24 3.70 -14.52 -19.27
CA ILE A 24 4.79 -13.53 -19.24
C ILE A 24 5.72 -13.64 -20.46
N GLY A 25 5.41 -14.51 -21.41
CA GLY A 25 6.18 -14.71 -22.65
C GLY A 25 7.54 -15.38 -22.43
N VAL A 26 7.69 -16.19 -21.38
CA VAL A 26 8.92 -16.93 -21.06
C VAL A 26 8.72 -18.41 -21.41
N ALA A 27 9.65 -18.98 -22.14
CA ALA A 27 9.50 -20.35 -22.67
C ALA A 27 9.60 -21.44 -21.59
N ASP A 28 10.52 -21.27 -20.66
CA ASP A 28 10.78 -22.24 -19.58
C ASP A 28 11.44 -21.57 -18.35
N VAL A 29 11.59 -22.34 -17.29
CA VAL A 29 12.18 -21.86 -16.02
C VAL A 29 13.62 -21.37 -16.20
N ALA A 30 14.41 -21.98 -17.08
CA ALA A 30 15.80 -21.62 -17.31
C ALA A 30 15.94 -20.26 -18.05
N SER A 31 14.87 -19.83 -18.67
CA SER A 31 14.77 -18.54 -19.41
C SER A 31 14.30 -17.38 -18.52
N LEU A 32 13.95 -17.63 -17.25
CA LEU A 32 13.66 -16.58 -16.28
C LEU A 32 14.94 -15.80 -15.94
N SER A 33 14.83 -14.48 -15.82
CA SER A 33 15.89 -13.70 -15.20
C SER A 33 15.96 -14.00 -13.69
N ASP A 34 17.12 -13.73 -13.08
CA ASP A 34 17.29 -13.91 -11.63
C ASP A 34 16.26 -13.09 -10.84
N ASP A 35 15.96 -11.86 -11.27
CA ASP A 35 14.95 -11.01 -10.64
C ASP A 35 13.55 -11.58 -10.75
N GLN A 36 13.17 -12.13 -11.91
CA GLN A 36 11.88 -12.78 -12.09
C GLN A 36 11.76 -14.02 -11.21
N ALA A 37 12.79 -14.85 -11.17
CA ALA A 37 12.84 -16.05 -10.35
C ALA A 37 12.75 -15.68 -8.85
N ASP A 38 13.49 -14.64 -8.42
CA ASP A 38 13.47 -14.13 -7.04
C ASP A 38 12.07 -13.64 -6.64
N VAL A 39 11.42 -12.86 -7.50
CA VAL A 39 10.06 -12.35 -7.25
C VAL A 39 9.06 -13.50 -7.11
N ILE A 40 9.10 -14.47 -8.00
CA ILE A 40 8.18 -15.62 -7.97
C ILE A 40 8.42 -16.45 -6.69
N ALA A 41 9.66 -16.85 -6.44
CA ALA A 41 10.00 -17.70 -5.32
C ALA A 41 9.65 -17.07 -3.97
N ASN A 42 10.07 -15.80 -3.77
CA ASN A 42 9.86 -15.11 -2.51
C ASN A 42 8.39 -14.68 -2.29
N SER A 43 7.60 -14.55 -3.35
CA SER A 43 6.17 -14.30 -3.22
C SER A 43 5.41 -15.52 -2.67
N CYS A 44 5.93 -16.71 -2.89
CA CYS A 44 5.30 -17.98 -2.51
C CYS A 44 5.70 -18.49 -1.11
N VAL A 45 6.56 -17.80 -0.38
CA VAL A 45 7.11 -18.27 0.89
C VAL A 45 6.85 -17.29 2.02
N ILE A 46 6.32 -17.81 3.13
CA ILE A 46 6.22 -17.09 4.40
C ILE A 46 7.28 -17.68 5.35
N ASP A 47 8.10 -16.83 5.95
CA ASP A 47 9.01 -17.22 7.03
C ASP A 47 8.27 -17.07 8.37
N ASN A 48 7.93 -18.20 8.98
CA ASN A 48 7.24 -18.24 10.27
C ASN A 48 8.21 -18.05 11.46
N GLY A 49 9.51 -18.03 11.20
CA GLY A 49 10.54 -17.84 12.23
C GLY A 49 10.50 -18.93 13.30
N THR A 50 10.16 -18.54 14.54
CA THR A 50 9.99 -19.45 15.68
C THR A 50 8.57 -19.99 15.83
N MET A 51 7.61 -19.49 15.04
CA MET A 51 6.22 -19.96 15.05
C MET A 51 6.08 -21.21 14.17
N SER A 52 5.07 -22.01 14.42
CA SER A 52 4.73 -23.12 13.55
C SER A 52 4.37 -22.63 12.14
N ALA A 53 4.72 -23.44 11.13
CA ALA A 53 4.22 -23.23 9.78
C ALA A 53 2.69 -23.33 9.78
N TYR A 54 2.04 -22.59 8.89
CA TYR A 54 0.58 -22.62 8.78
C TYR A 54 0.11 -23.96 8.20
N GLU A 55 -0.78 -24.61 8.90
CA GLU A 55 -1.59 -25.72 8.38
C GLU A 55 -2.87 -25.17 7.71
N SER A 56 -3.55 -25.99 6.93
CA SER A 56 -4.81 -25.57 6.28
C SER A 56 -5.90 -25.14 7.29
N ALA A 57 -5.85 -25.68 8.50
CA ALA A 57 -6.73 -25.31 9.61
C ALA A 57 -6.48 -23.86 10.10
N ASP A 58 -5.28 -23.34 9.89
CA ASP A 58 -4.89 -21.98 10.30
C ASP A 58 -5.23 -20.92 9.23
N PHE A 59 -5.70 -21.34 8.05
CA PHE A 59 -5.98 -20.41 6.96
C PHE A 59 -7.12 -19.47 7.35
N PRO A 60 -6.93 -18.15 7.21
CA PRO A 60 -8.00 -17.21 7.47
C PRO A 60 -9.15 -17.46 6.48
N ARG A 61 -10.38 -17.45 6.99
CA ARG A 61 -11.56 -17.58 6.12
C ARG A 61 -11.75 -16.36 5.22
N LYS A 62 -11.27 -15.21 5.68
CA LYS A 62 -11.26 -13.95 4.96
C LYS A 62 -10.18 -13.05 5.56
N GLY A 63 -9.43 -12.36 4.72
CA GLY A 63 -8.32 -11.49 5.11
C GLY A 63 -6.98 -12.10 4.74
N SER A 64 -5.94 -11.77 5.49
CA SER A 64 -4.57 -12.17 5.18
C SER A 64 -3.97 -13.04 6.27
N PHE A 65 -2.93 -13.79 5.93
CA PHE A 65 -2.07 -14.42 6.92
C PHE A 65 -1.43 -13.37 7.82
N LYS A 66 -1.10 -13.75 9.05
CA LYS A 66 -0.54 -12.82 10.05
C LYS A 66 0.88 -12.38 9.71
N LEU A 67 1.65 -13.27 9.07
CA LEU A 67 3.03 -13.01 8.68
C LEU A 67 3.12 -12.72 7.19
N PRO A 68 3.99 -11.78 6.80
CA PRO A 68 4.22 -11.48 5.39
C PRO A 68 5.06 -12.56 4.72
N ASN A 69 4.94 -12.64 3.39
CA ASN A 69 5.87 -13.42 2.58
C ASN A 69 7.27 -12.76 2.55
N LEU A 70 8.24 -13.42 1.92
CA LEU A 70 9.63 -12.91 1.83
C LEU A 70 9.78 -11.62 0.99
N LYS A 71 8.71 -11.15 0.34
CA LYS A 71 8.60 -9.81 -0.28
C LYS A 71 7.90 -8.80 0.63
N SER A 72 7.79 -9.09 1.93
CA SER A 72 7.16 -8.23 2.94
C SER A 72 5.67 -7.93 2.69
N ARG A 73 4.99 -8.77 1.91
CA ARG A 73 3.57 -8.66 1.61
C ARG A 73 2.77 -9.67 2.43
N LEU A 74 1.67 -9.23 3.04
CA LEU A 74 0.68 -10.15 3.60
C LEU A 74 -0.03 -10.88 2.46
N VAL A 75 -0.05 -12.20 2.53
CA VAL A 75 -0.71 -13.03 1.53
C VAL A 75 -2.17 -13.19 1.91
N ASP A 76 -3.07 -12.71 1.05
CA ASP A 76 -4.51 -12.81 1.27
C ASP A 76 -5.00 -14.25 1.14
N CYS A 77 -6.00 -14.57 1.94
CA CYS A 77 -6.75 -15.80 1.83
C CYS A 77 -8.24 -15.54 2.05
N TYR A 78 -9.06 -16.14 1.23
CA TYR A 78 -10.52 -16.17 1.46
C TYR A 78 -11.06 -17.55 1.12
N MET A 79 -12.24 -17.84 1.62
CA MET A 79 -12.97 -19.04 1.29
C MET A 79 -14.00 -18.72 0.21
N ASP A 80 -13.98 -19.44 -0.89
CA ASP A 80 -14.97 -19.31 -1.96
C ASP A 80 -16.31 -19.94 -1.60
N GLU A 81 -17.28 -19.87 -2.52
CA GLU A 81 -18.62 -20.44 -2.32
C GLU A 81 -18.62 -21.96 -2.15
N ASP A 82 -17.61 -22.63 -2.69
CA ASP A 82 -17.42 -24.07 -2.60
C ASP A 82 -16.67 -24.50 -1.31
N GLY A 83 -16.23 -23.53 -0.50
CA GLY A 83 -15.48 -23.75 0.73
C GLY A 83 -13.98 -23.97 0.50
N GLU A 84 -13.47 -23.70 -0.68
CA GLU A 84 -12.07 -23.85 -1.03
C GLU A 84 -11.27 -22.57 -0.72
N HIS A 85 -10.03 -22.73 -0.29
CA HIS A 85 -9.17 -21.60 0.01
C HIS A 85 -8.51 -21.05 -1.24
N ILE A 86 -8.69 -19.75 -1.44
CA ILE A 86 -8.05 -18.96 -2.50
C ILE A 86 -6.94 -18.14 -1.88
N ILE A 87 -5.72 -18.29 -2.38
CA ILE A 87 -4.51 -17.66 -1.88
C ILE A 87 -4.04 -16.58 -2.86
N GLY A 88 -3.66 -15.41 -2.32
CA GLY A 88 -3.19 -14.29 -3.13
C GLY A 88 -4.19 -13.84 -4.19
N GLY A 89 -5.47 -14.04 -3.90
CA GLY A 89 -6.58 -13.58 -4.73
C GLY A 89 -6.90 -14.40 -5.97
N LYS A 90 -6.10 -15.40 -6.32
CA LYS A 90 -6.27 -16.14 -7.58
C LYS A 90 -5.93 -17.63 -7.52
N ALA A 91 -5.11 -18.05 -6.57
CA ALA A 91 -4.61 -19.41 -6.52
C ALA A 91 -5.44 -20.28 -5.56
N LYS A 92 -6.07 -21.34 -6.09
CA LYS A 92 -6.78 -22.31 -5.29
C LYS A 92 -5.82 -23.35 -4.72
N VAL A 93 -5.95 -23.68 -3.45
CA VAL A 93 -5.22 -24.79 -2.82
C VAL A 93 -5.76 -26.10 -3.36
N THR A 94 -4.91 -26.89 -3.99
CA THR A 94 -5.26 -28.20 -4.58
C THR A 94 -4.81 -29.37 -3.71
N LYS A 95 -3.79 -29.16 -2.90
CA LYS A 95 -3.31 -30.13 -1.91
C LYS A 95 -2.69 -29.37 -0.75
N SER A 96 -3.20 -29.58 0.45
CA SER A 96 -2.71 -28.95 1.67
C SER A 96 -1.85 -29.90 2.51
N ASP A 97 -1.19 -29.32 3.51
CA ASP A 97 -0.60 -30.00 4.65
C ASP A 97 0.46 -31.05 4.28
N ILE A 98 1.33 -30.71 3.34
CA ILE A 98 2.50 -31.52 3.03
C ILE A 98 3.60 -31.11 4.01
N GLU A 99 3.80 -31.95 5.03
CA GLU A 99 4.78 -31.71 6.09
C GLU A 99 6.21 -31.94 5.60
N LEU A 100 7.09 -31.03 5.96
CA LEU A 100 8.54 -31.12 5.76
C LEU A 100 9.25 -30.92 7.10
N SER A 101 10.54 -31.26 7.13
CA SER A 101 11.35 -31.16 8.35
C SER A 101 11.46 -29.72 8.90
N ASN A 102 11.20 -28.70 8.08
CA ASN A 102 11.31 -27.29 8.41
C ASN A 102 10.14 -26.45 7.88
N GLY A 103 8.97 -27.03 7.71
CA GLY A 103 7.81 -26.27 7.28
C GLY A 103 6.68 -27.08 6.69
N MET A 104 5.75 -26.36 6.08
CA MET A 104 4.55 -26.90 5.47
C MET A 104 4.44 -26.43 4.01
N VAL A 105 4.03 -27.32 3.12
CA VAL A 105 3.81 -27.00 1.71
C VAL A 105 2.35 -27.19 1.35
N HIS A 106 1.78 -26.20 0.67
CA HIS A 106 0.46 -26.25 0.07
C HIS A 106 0.59 -26.08 -1.45
N VAL A 107 0.08 -27.04 -2.20
CA VAL A 107 0.08 -26.97 -3.66
C VAL A 107 -1.07 -26.09 -4.12
N ILE A 108 -0.77 -25.16 -5.02
CA ILE A 108 -1.73 -24.21 -5.58
C ILE A 108 -1.80 -24.30 -7.11
N ASN A 109 -2.94 -23.90 -7.67
CA ASN A 109 -3.21 -24.01 -9.10
C ASN A 109 -2.90 -22.75 -9.91
N ALA A 110 -2.30 -21.72 -9.28
CA ALA A 110 -1.82 -20.53 -9.96
C ALA A 110 -0.60 -19.95 -9.21
N VAL A 111 0.23 -19.19 -9.90
CA VAL A 111 1.37 -18.48 -9.29
C VAL A 111 0.89 -17.22 -8.59
N ILE A 112 1.28 -17.00 -7.35
CA ILE A 112 0.97 -15.82 -6.54
C ILE A 112 2.09 -14.77 -6.65
N ALA A 113 2.46 -14.40 -7.86
CA ALA A 113 3.44 -13.35 -8.13
C ALA A 113 2.73 -12.06 -8.60
N PRO A 114 3.46 -10.93 -8.59
CA PRO A 114 2.97 -9.71 -9.23
C PRO A 114 2.54 -9.94 -10.68
N SER A 115 1.62 -9.10 -11.15
CA SER A 115 1.33 -9.03 -12.60
C SER A 115 2.60 -8.63 -13.36
N ASN A 116 2.75 -9.09 -14.59
CA ASN A 116 3.81 -8.64 -15.50
C ASN A 116 3.55 -7.25 -16.11
N LYS A 117 2.44 -6.61 -15.75
CA LYS A 117 2.08 -5.27 -16.22
C LYS A 117 2.68 -4.19 -15.31
N THR A 118 3.01 -3.06 -15.90
CA THR A 118 3.32 -1.84 -15.15
C THR A 118 2.07 -1.29 -14.47
N LEU A 119 2.24 -0.46 -13.46
CA LEU A 119 1.13 0.09 -12.67
C LEU A 119 0.04 0.76 -13.53
N PRO A 120 0.35 1.69 -14.46
CA PRO A 120 -0.69 2.30 -15.28
C PRO A 120 -1.38 1.32 -16.22
N SER A 121 -0.64 0.33 -16.75
CA SER A 121 -1.19 -0.71 -17.61
C SER A 121 -2.16 -1.63 -16.86
N LEU A 122 -1.86 -1.88 -15.58
CA LEU A 122 -2.70 -2.71 -14.72
C LEU A 122 -4.01 -1.98 -14.37
N ILE A 123 -3.93 -0.69 -14.02
CA ILE A 123 -5.11 0.15 -13.74
C ILE A 123 -5.99 0.28 -14.99
N ALA A 124 -5.38 0.55 -16.16
CA ALA A 124 -6.13 0.68 -17.41
C ALA A 124 -6.83 -0.63 -17.84
N ALA A 125 -6.30 -1.78 -17.44
CA ALA A 125 -6.90 -3.08 -17.72
C ALA A 125 -8.06 -3.44 -16.77
N ALA A 126 -8.19 -2.76 -15.63
CA ALA A 126 -9.27 -3.01 -14.68
C ALA A 126 -10.63 -2.59 -15.26
N ASP A 127 -11.65 -3.44 -15.07
CA ASP A 127 -12.96 -3.22 -15.69
C ASP A 127 -13.76 -2.08 -15.05
N ASN A 128 -13.47 -1.73 -13.82
CA ASN A 128 -14.19 -0.75 -13.02
C ASN A 128 -13.38 0.52 -12.69
N MET A 129 -12.28 0.79 -13.42
CA MET A 129 -11.39 1.94 -13.22
C MET A 129 -11.05 2.65 -14.54
N LYS A 130 -12.00 2.62 -15.48
CA LYS A 130 -11.80 3.15 -16.83
C LYS A 130 -11.54 4.66 -16.83
N ILE A 131 -12.23 5.40 -15.96
CA ILE A 131 -12.05 6.85 -15.83
C ILE A 131 -10.62 7.15 -15.34
N MET A 132 -10.18 6.56 -14.23
CA MET A 132 -8.83 6.82 -13.73
C MET A 132 -7.73 6.34 -14.68
N GLY A 133 -7.91 5.18 -15.33
CA GLY A 133 -7.00 4.72 -16.37
C GLY A 133 -6.86 5.73 -17.52
N TYR A 134 -7.97 6.33 -17.94
CA TYR A 134 -7.97 7.38 -18.96
C TYR A 134 -7.31 8.68 -18.45
N LEU A 135 -7.60 9.10 -17.22
CA LEU A 135 -7.00 10.30 -16.64
C LEU A 135 -5.47 10.19 -16.50
N LEU A 136 -4.96 9.02 -16.12
CA LEU A 136 -3.51 8.76 -16.09
C LEU A 136 -2.88 8.98 -17.48
N GLN A 137 -3.55 8.55 -18.55
CA GLN A 137 -3.07 8.75 -19.93
C GLN A 137 -3.19 10.21 -20.37
N ALA A 138 -4.35 10.83 -20.17
CA ALA A 138 -4.62 12.21 -20.57
C ALA A 138 -3.66 13.22 -19.91
N THR A 139 -3.24 12.96 -18.70
CA THR A 139 -2.31 13.79 -17.94
C THR A 139 -0.84 13.42 -18.12
N SER A 140 -0.52 12.41 -18.94
CA SER A 140 0.83 11.82 -19.12
C SER A 140 1.44 11.21 -17.85
N TRP A 141 0.68 11.03 -16.79
CA TRP A 141 1.16 10.29 -15.62
C TRP A 141 1.41 8.82 -15.95
N ALA A 142 0.65 8.25 -16.90
CA ALA A 142 0.90 6.89 -17.36
C ALA A 142 2.33 6.69 -17.87
N ASP A 143 2.86 7.65 -18.64
CA ASP A 143 4.24 7.59 -19.16
C ASP A 143 5.28 7.61 -18.02
N SER A 144 5.04 8.45 -17.01
CA SER A 144 5.92 8.56 -15.84
C SER A 144 5.92 7.29 -14.99
N LEU A 145 4.75 6.67 -14.83
CA LEU A 145 4.54 5.47 -14.02
C LEU A 145 4.91 4.16 -14.74
N GLN A 146 5.25 4.20 -16.03
CA GLN A 146 5.79 3.04 -16.75
C GLN A 146 7.25 2.74 -16.43
N ARG A 147 7.96 3.70 -15.84
CA ARG A 147 9.38 3.53 -15.54
C ARG A 147 9.58 2.48 -14.45
N GLU A 148 10.43 1.51 -14.74
CA GLU A 148 10.75 0.41 -13.81
C GLU A 148 12.16 0.57 -13.24
N ILE A 149 13.11 0.96 -14.08
CA ILE A 149 14.54 1.05 -13.76
C ILE A 149 15.00 2.50 -13.85
N ASP A 150 15.86 2.89 -12.93
CA ASP A 150 16.53 4.18 -12.92
C ASP A 150 17.73 4.14 -13.87
N ASN A 151 17.51 4.49 -15.13
CA ASN A 151 18.53 4.46 -16.17
C ASN A 151 19.74 5.36 -15.88
N ASP A 152 19.54 6.45 -15.13
CA ASP A 152 20.64 7.32 -14.72
C ASP A 152 21.56 6.60 -13.75
N PHE A 153 20.97 5.88 -12.78
CA PHE A 153 21.71 5.02 -11.87
C PHE A 153 22.41 3.86 -12.60
N GLU A 154 21.75 3.19 -13.56
CA GLU A 154 22.36 2.10 -14.33
C GLU A 154 23.62 2.59 -15.06
N THR A 155 23.56 3.79 -15.60
CA THR A 155 24.72 4.41 -16.26
C THR A 155 25.83 4.72 -15.26
N GLU A 156 25.49 5.28 -14.10
CA GLU A 156 26.43 5.59 -13.03
C GLU A 156 27.03 4.32 -12.40
N ARG A 157 26.19 3.29 -12.22
CA ARG A 157 26.56 2.01 -11.59
C ARG A 157 27.78 1.36 -12.25
N ALA A 158 27.88 1.47 -13.57
CA ALA A 158 29.03 0.93 -14.32
C ALA A 158 30.39 1.54 -13.90
N SER A 159 30.39 2.74 -13.32
CA SER A 159 31.56 3.44 -12.82
C SER A 159 31.82 3.25 -11.32
N LEU A 160 30.85 2.70 -10.58
CA LEU A 160 30.96 2.50 -9.14
C LEU A 160 31.72 1.20 -8.82
N PRO A 161 32.51 1.17 -7.75
CA PRO A 161 33.12 -0.07 -7.27
C PRO A 161 32.02 -1.00 -6.71
N ASP A 162 32.27 -2.31 -6.71
CA ASP A 162 31.31 -3.28 -6.15
C ASP A 162 31.02 -3.04 -4.68
N LYS A 163 31.97 -2.47 -3.94
CA LYS A 163 31.81 -2.18 -2.53
C LYS A 163 32.20 -0.75 -2.20
N HIS A 164 31.41 -0.12 -1.39
CA HIS A 164 31.74 1.15 -0.75
C HIS A 164 32.30 0.88 0.65
N THR A 165 33.50 1.38 0.93
CA THR A 165 34.12 1.27 2.26
C THR A 165 34.30 2.65 2.86
N PHE A 166 33.91 2.77 4.14
CA PHE A 166 34.21 3.97 4.91
C PHE A 166 35.65 3.93 5.44
N GLY A 167 36.36 5.04 5.32
CA GLY A 167 37.68 5.20 5.90
C GLY A 167 37.70 5.27 7.43
N GLY A 168 38.87 5.26 8.01
CA GLY A 168 39.08 5.37 9.46
C GLY A 168 38.60 4.13 10.23
N SER A 169 38.06 4.34 11.42
CA SER A 169 37.59 3.26 12.29
C SER A 169 36.42 2.46 11.72
N LEU A 170 35.79 2.94 10.66
CA LEU A 170 34.72 2.27 9.95
C LEU A 170 35.18 1.55 8.67
N ALA A 171 36.48 1.50 8.41
CA ALA A 171 37.04 0.87 7.23
C ALA A 171 36.69 -0.62 7.08
N TYR A 172 36.35 -1.30 8.15
CA TYR A 172 35.87 -2.69 8.13
C TYR A 172 34.40 -2.84 7.70
N ARG A 173 33.63 -1.73 7.66
CA ARG A 173 32.24 -1.74 7.19
C ARG A 173 32.22 -1.49 5.69
N ALA A 174 31.89 -2.50 4.96
CA ALA A 174 31.69 -2.42 3.52
C ALA A 174 30.22 -2.58 3.18
N PHE A 175 29.74 -1.75 2.27
CA PHE A 175 28.38 -1.84 1.73
C PHE A 175 28.50 -2.15 0.24
N ASN A 176 27.72 -3.10 -0.21
CA ASN A 176 27.60 -3.33 -1.64
C ASN A 176 26.71 -2.23 -2.25
N TYR A 177 27.10 -1.71 -3.40
CA TYR A 177 26.16 -0.95 -4.20
C TYR A 177 25.11 -1.91 -4.76
N PRO A 178 23.83 -1.53 -4.82
CA PRO A 178 22.83 -2.34 -5.50
C PRO A 178 23.21 -2.48 -6.98
N ASP A 179 22.91 -3.62 -7.57
CA ASP A 179 23.15 -3.84 -8.99
C ASP A 179 22.20 -3.03 -9.85
N HIS A 180 20.97 -2.87 -9.38
CA HIS A 180 19.93 -2.11 -10.03
C HIS A 180 19.22 -1.19 -9.03
N ARG A 181 18.73 -0.03 -9.51
CA ARG A 181 17.81 0.83 -8.77
C ARG A 181 16.46 0.84 -9.47
N PHE A 182 15.46 0.34 -8.80
CA PHE A 182 14.10 0.27 -9.31
C PHE A 182 13.26 1.45 -8.85
N TYR A 183 12.39 1.94 -9.74
CA TYR A 183 11.30 2.83 -9.38
C TYR A 183 10.16 2.02 -8.80
N GLY A 184 9.53 2.54 -7.76
CA GLY A 184 8.33 2.01 -7.17
C GLY A 184 7.26 3.08 -7.03
N TYR A 185 5.99 2.68 -7.15
CA TYR A 185 4.85 3.59 -7.06
C TYR A 185 3.71 2.96 -6.28
N THR A 186 2.94 3.80 -5.62
CA THR A 186 1.65 3.42 -5.03
C THR A 186 0.61 4.41 -5.50
N ALA A 187 -0.52 3.92 -5.99
CA ALA A 187 -1.63 4.72 -6.47
C ALA A 187 -2.91 4.40 -5.68
N PHE A 188 -3.63 5.44 -5.29
CA PHE A 188 -4.99 5.32 -4.76
C PHE A 188 -5.95 5.67 -5.89
N VAL A 189 -6.95 4.82 -6.16
CA VAL A 189 -7.70 4.88 -7.42
C VAL A 189 -9.19 4.82 -7.16
N GLU A 190 -9.93 5.84 -7.58
CA GLU A 190 -11.38 5.77 -7.59
C GLU A 190 -11.87 4.74 -8.60
N THR A 191 -12.91 4.03 -8.20
CA THR A 191 -13.69 3.23 -9.16
C THR A 191 -14.65 4.12 -9.97
N ASP A 192 -15.07 3.65 -11.13
CA ASP A 192 -16.05 4.36 -11.95
C ASP A 192 -17.37 4.61 -11.20
N SER A 193 -17.73 3.71 -10.27
CA SER A 193 -18.91 3.89 -9.41
C SER A 193 -18.74 5.04 -8.41
N VAL A 194 -17.52 5.33 -7.94
CA VAL A 194 -17.24 6.48 -7.06
C VAL A 194 -17.43 7.79 -7.84
N PHE A 195 -16.92 7.88 -9.07
CA PHE A 195 -17.18 9.02 -9.94
C PHE A 195 -18.68 9.23 -10.18
N ALA A 196 -19.42 8.15 -10.45
CA ALA A 196 -20.85 8.23 -10.68
C ALA A 196 -21.61 8.69 -9.44
N THR A 197 -21.32 8.14 -8.27
CA THR A 197 -22.07 8.42 -7.05
C THR A 197 -21.72 9.76 -6.41
N GLN A 198 -20.45 10.19 -6.47
CA GLN A 198 -20.00 11.40 -5.76
C GLN A 198 -19.88 12.63 -6.67
N TRP A 199 -19.52 12.45 -7.93
CA TRP A 199 -19.42 13.55 -8.88
C TRP A 199 -20.55 13.59 -9.92
N GLY A 200 -21.36 12.53 -10.01
CA GLY A 200 -22.41 12.38 -11.03
C GLY A 200 -21.87 12.15 -12.43
N ILE A 201 -20.63 11.65 -12.53
CA ILE A 201 -19.95 11.39 -13.79
C ILE A 201 -20.00 9.89 -14.07
N THR A 202 -20.70 9.49 -15.12
CA THR A 202 -20.86 8.09 -15.56
C THR A 202 -20.06 7.81 -16.81
N LEU A 203 -19.72 6.54 -17.03
CA LEU A 203 -19.10 6.11 -18.26
C LEU A 203 -20.02 6.39 -19.46
N PRO A 204 -19.51 6.98 -20.53
CA PRO A 204 -20.29 7.20 -21.76
C PRO A 204 -20.68 5.88 -22.41
N GLU A 205 -21.92 5.77 -22.90
CA GLU A 205 -22.43 4.57 -23.56
C GLU A 205 -21.60 4.17 -24.80
N ASN A 206 -21.05 5.15 -25.51
CA ASN A 206 -20.19 4.94 -26.67
C ASN A 206 -18.73 4.63 -26.33
N GLY A 207 -18.37 4.61 -25.03
CA GLY A 207 -17.00 4.39 -24.56
C GLY A 207 -16.02 5.55 -24.78
N ASP A 208 -16.47 6.69 -25.32
CA ASP A 208 -15.63 7.86 -25.56
C ASP A 208 -15.44 8.69 -24.27
N LEU A 209 -14.41 8.36 -23.51
CA LEU A 209 -14.06 9.03 -22.25
C LEU A 209 -13.64 10.50 -22.44
N SER A 210 -13.27 10.92 -23.66
CA SER A 210 -12.97 12.32 -23.92
C SER A 210 -14.19 13.23 -23.73
N SER A 211 -15.39 12.69 -23.91
CA SER A 211 -16.65 13.43 -23.76
C SER A 211 -16.95 13.90 -22.31
N ILE A 212 -16.39 13.23 -21.29
CA ILE A 212 -16.61 13.58 -19.90
C ILE A 212 -15.49 14.46 -19.32
N MET A 213 -14.42 14.72 -20.08
CA MET A 213 -13.24 15.46 -19.56
C MET A 213 -13.57 16.88 -19.08
N ASN A 214 -14.48 17.58 -19.75
CA ASN A 214 -14.88 18.91 -19.30
C ASN A 214 -15.64 18.87 -17.97
N GLN A 215 -16.45 17.84 -17.72
CA GLN A 215 -17.15 17.65 -16.47
C GLN A 215 -16.15 17.36 -15.34
N ILE A 216 -15.14 16.52 -15.60
CA ILE A 216 -14.07 16.22 -14.67
C ILE A 216 -13.24 17.49 -14.37
N LEU A 217 -12.89 18.25 -15.41
CA LEU A 217 -12.14 19.50 -15.26
C LEU A 217 -12.87 20.47 -14.33
N GLU A 218 -14.18 20.69 -14.51
CA GLU A 218 -14.94 21.61 -13.65
C GLU A 218 -14.99 21.12 -12.19
N LYS A 219 -15.11 19.83 -11.95
CA LYS A 219 -15.01 19.26 -10.61
C LYS A 219 -13.62 19.47 -10.00
N CYS A 220 -12.58 19.22 -10.77
CA CYS A 220 -11.21 19.45 -10.34
C CYS A 220 -10.91 20.93 -10.07
N LYS A 221 -11.40 21.86 -10.90
CA LYS A 221 -11.25 23.30 -10.67
C LYS A 221 -11.91 23.77 -9.38
N ALA A 222 -13.03 23.19 -9.01
CA ALA A 222 -13.66 23.46 -7.71
C ALA A 222 -12.79 23.03 -6.53
N ALA A 223 -12.07 21.90 -6.65
CA ALA A 223 -11.15 21.40 -5.63
C ALA A 223 -9.79 22.15 -5.63
N TYR A 224 -9.33 22.59 -6.79
CA TYR A 224 -8.03 23.25 -6.98
C TYR A 224 -8.19 24.66 -7.56
N PRO A 225 -8.75 25.61 -6.80
CA PRO A 225 -8.93 26.98 -7.28
C PRO A 225 -7.57 27.63 -7.60
N GLY A 226 -7.53 28.40 -8.67
CA GLY A 226 -6.29 29.01 -9.17
C GLY A 226 -5.47 28.13 -10.09
N SER A 227 -5.97 26.96 -10.46
CA SER A 227 -5.41 26.18 -11.56
C SER A 227 -5.54 26.91 -12.90
N THR A 228 -4.62 26.64 -13.80
CA THR A 228 -4.52 27.29 -15.13
C THR A 228 -4.33 26.21 -16.20
N ASN A 229 -4.20 26.64 -17.47
CA ASN A 229 -3.96 25.72 -18.59
C ASN A 229 -5.08 24.68 -18.79
N ASP A 230 -6.33 25.11 -18.73
CA ASP A 230 -7.52 24.25 -18.80
C ASP A 230 -7.56 23.36 -20.04
N SER A 231 -6.95 23.79 -21.15
CA SER A 231 -6.92 23.03 -22.41
C SER A 231 -5.74 22.04 -22.52
N ASP A 232 -4.79 22.09 -21.58
CA ASP A 232 -3.63 21.19 -21.56
C ASP A 232 -3.61 20.37 -20.28
N PHE A 233 -4.18 19.18 -20.34
CA PHE A 233 -4.24 18.25 -19.20
C PHE A 233 -2.87 17.73 -18.75
N LYS A 234 -1.84 17.85 -19.58
CA LYS A 234 -0.46 17.45 -19.27
C LYS A 234 0.27 18.52 -18.45
N HIS A 235 -0.20 19.77 -18.53
CA HIS A 235 0.46 20.86 -17.81
C HIS A 235 0.31 20.67 -16.30
N PRO A 236 1.39 20.83 -15.50
CA PRO A 236 1.35 20.60 -14.04
C PRO A 236 0.37 21.50 -13.29
N ASP A 237 0.07 22.69 -13.82
CA ASP A 237 -0.89 23.63 -13.22
C ASP A 237 -2.34 23.36 -13.60
N ASN A 238 -2.60 22.40 -14.50
CA ASN A 238 -3.95 21.99 -14.83
C ASN A 238 -4.61 21.29 -13.62
N ALA A 239 -5.88 21.58 -13.38
CA ALA A 239 -6.62 21.05 -12.23
C ALA A 239 -6.73 19.51 -12.25
N VAL A 240 -6.90 18.91 -13.44
CA VAL A 240 -6.96 17.45 -13.60
C VAL A 240 -5.59 16.83 -13.36
N ASN A 241 -4.51 17.47 -13.80
CA ASN A 241 -3.16 16.99 -13.52
C ASN A 241 -2.86 16.97 -12.01
N LYS A 242 -3.22 18.06 -11.31
CA LYS A 242 -3.08 18.15 -9.84
C LYS A 242 -3.92 17.09 -9.14
N PHE A 243 -5.14 16.85 -9.61
CA PHE A 243 -6.01 15.80 -9.09
C PHE A 243 -5.33 14.42 -9.21
N VAL A 244 -4.90 14.03 -10.39
CA VAL A 244 -4.24 12.73 -10.61
C VAL A 244 -2.94 12.63 -9.79
N ALA A 245 -2.12 13.69 -9.78
CA ALA A 245 -0.87 13.71 -9.01
C ALA A 245 -1.08 13.48 -7.51
N TYR A 246 -2.20 13.95 -6.95
CA TYR A 246 -2.52 13.78 -5.54
C TYR A 246 -2.78 12.32 -5.14
N HIS A 247 -3.10 11.46 -6.09
CA HIS A 247 -3.34 10.03 -5.89
C HIS A 247 -2.07 9.18 -5.88
N LEU A 248 -0.93 9.77 -6.20
CA LEU A 248 0.30 9.05 -6.50
C LEU A 248 1.37 9.36 -5.45
N ILE A 249 1.98 8.31 -4.91
CA ILE A 249 3.15 8.43 -4.02
C ILE A 249 4.29 7.55 -4.54
N LYS A 250 5.52 7.97 -4.25
CA LYS A 250 6.72 7.19 -4.56
C LYS A 250 6.86 6.02 -3.58
N GLY A 251 7.37 4.92 -4.08
CA GLY A 251 7.55 3.69 -3.32
C GLY A 251 6.50 2.63 -3.67
N LYS A 252 6.94 1.41 -3.88
CA LYS A 252 6.06 0.25 -4.05
C LYS A 252 5.70 -0.29 -2.68
N MET A 253 4.51 0.02 -2.19
CA MET A 253 4.05 -0.34 -0.85
C MET A 253 2.83 -1.25 -0.93
N ALA A 254 2.91 -2.42 -0.32
CA ALA A 254 1.77 -3.28 -0.08
C ALA A 254 0.85 -2.68 1.00
N TYR A 255 -0.38 -3.16 1.12
CA TYR A 255 -1.37 -2.62 2.06
C TYR A 255 -0.83 -2.55 3.51
N ASN A 256 -0.14 -3.58 3.95
CA ASN A 256 0.46 -3.66 5.29
C ASN A 256 1.71 -2.78 5.46
N GLN A 257 2.21 -2.18 4.40
CA GLN A 257 3.37 -1.28 4.40
C GLN A 257 2.96 0.21 4.31
N LEU A 258 1.68 0.50 4.09
CA LEU A 258 1.17 1.86 4.00
C LEU A 258 1.30 2.63 5.31
N ILE A 259 1.43 1.93 6.43
CA ILE A 259 1.71 2.52 7.74
C ILE A 259 2.94 1.86 8.32
N VAL A 260 3.98 2.65 8.55
CA VAL A 260 5.28 2.21 9.09
C VAL A 260 5.34 2.45 10.59
N HIS A 261 4.68 3.51 11.07
CA HIS A 261 4.59 3.78 12.49
C HIS A 261 3.74 2.76 13.21
N PHE A 262 4.19 2.33 14.35
CA PHE A 262 3.43 1.46 15.25
C PHE A 262 3.33 2.08 16.63
N ASN A 263 2.28 1.72 17.34
CA ASN A 263 2.05 2.18 18.70
C ASN A 263 2.95 1.42 19.69
N GLU A 264 4.19 1.85 19.82
CA GLU A 264 5.21 1.20 20.67
C GLU A 264 4.80 1.08 22.14
N TYR A 265 4.08 2.05 22.62
CA TYR A 265 3.67 2.10 24.02
C TYR A 265 2.31 1.45 24.26
N ALA A 266 1.71 0.86 23.23
CA ALA A 266 0.37 0.31 23.28
C ALA A 266 -0.66 1.30 23.89
N TYR A 267 -0.48 2.59 23.62
CA TYR A 267 -1.42 3.62 24.08
C TYR A 267 -2.82 3.29 23.58
N LYS A 268 -3.76 3.37 24.49
CA LYS A 268 -5.16 3.09 24.23
C LYS A 268 -5.98 4.34 24.52
N TYR A 269 -7.04 4.52 23.78
CA TYR A 269 -7.98 5.63 23.96
C TYR A 269 -8.86 5.39 25.19
N GLY A 270 -9.15 6.41 26.00
CA GLY A 270 -10.19 6.37 27.02
C GLY A 270 -9.80 5.69 28.34
N GLY A 271 -8.55 5.63 28.67
CA GLY A 271 -8.08 5.23 30.02
C GLY A 271 -8.41 6.29 31.06
N SER A 272 -8.55 5.89 32.33
CA SER A 272 -8.57 6.85 33.41
C SER A 272 -7.21 7.58 33.44
N SER A 273 -7.21 8.83 33.87
CA SER A 273 -6.03 9.67 34.03
C SER A 273 -4.89 9.03 34.87
N ALA A 274 -5.19 7.97 35.62
CA ALA A 274 -4.24 7.27 36.46
C ALA A 274 -3.40 6.20 35.75
N SER A 275 -3.82 5.73 34.55
CA SER A 275 -3.07 4.71 33.82
C SER A 275 -3.46 4.68 32.34
N PRO A 276 -2.88 5.55 31.52
CA PRO A 276 -3.15 5.58 30.06
C PRO A 276 -2.84 4.25 29.37
N GLN A 277 -1.94 3.46 29.93
CA GLN A 277 -1.53 2.16 29.40
C GLN A 277 -2.58 1.04 29.58
N THR A 278 -3.61 1.25 30.38
CA THR A 278 -4.64 0.24 30.68
C THR A 278 -5.96 0.48 29.97
N SER A 279 -6.06 1.51 29.15
CA SER A 279 -7.27 1.80 28.38
C SER A 279 -7.52 0.71 27.33
N ASN A 280 -8.79 0.33 27.16
CA ASN A 280 -9.15 -0.77 26.26
C ASN A 280 -9.31 -0.36 24.80
N ILE A 281 -9.04 0.89 24.44
CA ILE A 281 -9.27 1.43 23.10
C ILE A 281 -7.95 1.65 22.39
N PRO A 282 -7.68 0.95 21.26
CA PRO A 282 -6.46 1.14 20.49
C PRO A 282 -6.32 2.58 19.98
N THR A 283 -5.13 3.11 20.03
CA THR A 283 -4.81 4.41 19.44
C THR A 283 -4.63 4.26 17.94
N ASN A 284 -5.19 5.18 17.17
CA ASN A 284 -4.95 5.24 15.73
C ASN A 284 -3.47 5.51 15.45
N VAL A 285 -2.97 4.89 14.40
CA VAL A 285 -1.61 5.06 13.91
C VAL A 285 -1.69 5.69 12.51
N TRP A 286 -0.82 6.64 12.22
CA TRP A 286 -0.82 7.32 10.92
C TRP A 286 0.57 7.69 10.46
N ASP A 287 0.70 7.83 9.15
CA ASP A 287 1.85 8.33 8.45
C ASP A 287 1.46 9.44 7.47
N TYR A 288 2.42 10.27 7.11
CA TYR A 288 2.27 11.28 6.07
C TYR A 288 3.19 10.98 4.91
N TYR A 289 2.63 11.03 3.71
CA TYR A 289 3.37 10.89 2.47
C TYR A 289 3.31 12.19 1.66
N THR A 290 4.36 12.43 0.91
CA THR A 290 4.38 13.51 -0.09
C THR A 290 3.90 12.95 -1.41
N THR A 291 2.87 13.55 -1.98
CA THR A 291 2.34 13.15 -3.29
C THR A 291 3.29 13.52 -4.42
N MET A 292 3.12 12.89 -5.57
CA MET A 292 3.91 13.18 -6.77
C MET A 292 3.47 14.50 -7.44
N GLY A 293 4.25 14.95 -8.41
CA GLY A 293 3.97 16.16 -9.20
C GLY A 293 4.77 17.38 -8.79
N ASN A 294 4.56 18.46 -9.54
CA ASN A 294 5.26 19.73 -9.30
C ASN A 294 4.68 20.53 -8.12
N HIS A 295 3.50 20.16 -7.68
CA HIS A 295 2.83 20.73 -6.50
C HIS A 295 2.60 19.62 -5.45
N PRO A 296 3.69 19.09 -4.86
CA PRO A 296 3.55 18.00 -3.89
C PRO A 296 2.76 18.48 -2.67
N ALA A 297 1.85 17.63 -2.21
CA ALA A 297 1.03 17.89 -1.04
C ALA A 297 1.14 16.74 -0.06
N LEU A 298 0.75 16.97 1.18
CA LEU A 298 0.72 15.92 2.19
C LEU A 298 -0.55 15.07 2.02
N LEU A 299 -0.34 13.77 2.03
CA LEU A 299 -1.38 12.74 2.10
C LEU A 299 -1.23 12.01 3.43
N LYS A 300 -2.23 12.13 4.29
CA LYS A 300 -2.27 11.40 5.55
C LYS A 300 -2.85 10.01 5.31
N VAL A 301 -2.16 8.99 5.81
CA VAL A 301 -2.62 7.60 5.80
C VAL A 301 -2.83 7.17 7.25
N VAL A 302 -4.03 6.75 7.61
CA VAL A 302 -4.41 6.42 8.98
C VAL A 302 -4.91 5.00 9.06
N GLN A 303 -4.37 4.22 9.98
CA GLN A 303 -4.93 2.94 10.35
C GLN A 303 -5.89 3.14 11.54
N VAL A 304 -7.15 2.81 11.34
CA VAL A 304 -8.20 2.98 12.35
C VAL A 304 -8.55 1.61 12.91
N GLY A 305 -8.25 1.43 14.21
CA GLY A 305 -8.83 0.35 15.01
C GLY A 305 -10.26 0.70 15.42
N ASN A 306 -11.05 -0.26 15.85
CA ASN A 306 -12.37 0.00 16.42
C ASN A 306 -12.19 0.72 17.77
N THR A 307 -12.45 2.01 17.76
CA THR A 307 -12.47 2.82 18.96
C THR A 307 -13.92 3.17 19.26
N GLY A 308 -14.71 2.35 19.87
CA GLY A 308 -16.13 2.60 20.12
C GLY A 308 -16.54 4.01 20.59
N GLN A 309 -15.59 4.95 20.63
CA GLN A 309 -15.76 6.36 20.98
C GLN A 309 -15.57 7.32 19.81
N ASP A 310 -15.08 6.86 18.67
CA ASP A 310 -15.09 7.66 17.45
C ASP A 310 -16.43 7.40 16.74
N PRO A 311 -17.37 8.36 16.68
CA PRO A 311 -18.65 8.18 16.01
C PRO A 311 -18.54 7.96 14.51
N GLN A 312 -17.34 8.17 13.96
CA GLN A 312 -16.98 7.81 12.59
C GLN A 312 -16.20 6.48 12.57
N ALA A 313 -16.03 5.82 13.71
CA ALA A 313 -15.39 4.53 13.78
C ALA A 313 -16.14 3.49 12.96
N LEU A 314 -15.41 2.51 12.52
CA LEU A 314 -15.94 1.32 11.89
C LEU A 314 -16.96 0.64 12.83
N ALA A 315 -17.95 -0.01 12.25
CA ALA A 315 -18.88 -0.81 13.01
C ALA A 315 -18.17 -1.82 13.91
N ALA A 316 -18.77 -2.20 15.02
CA ALA A 316 -18.16 -3.08 16.03
C ALA A 316 -17.60 -4.40 15.45
N ASN A 317 -18.10 -4.84 14.31
CA ASN A 317 -17.64 -6.04 13.61
C ASN A 317 -16.31 -5.86 12.86
N ASP A 318 -15.86 -4.64 12.69
CA ASP A 318 -14.56 -4.35 12.03
C ASP A 318 -13.37 -4.32 13.01
N TYR A 319 -13.58 -4.73 14.24
CA TYR A 319 -12.57 -4.71 15.30
C TYR A 319 -11.28 -5.47 14.94
N ASN A 320 -11.41 -6.55 14.18
CA ASN A 320 -10.26 -7.36 13.73
C ASN A 320 -9.70 -6.90 12.37
N ASN A 321 -10.39 -5.99 11.68
CA ASN A 321 -10.01 -5.47 10.38
C ASN A 321 -9.60 -4.02 10.56
N GLN A 322 -8.33 -3.82 10.81
CA GLN A 322 -7.73 -2.50 10.82
C GLN A 322 -7.88 -1.89 9.42
N ALA A 323 -8.80 -0.96 9.26
CA ALA A 323 -9.02 -0.30 7.99
C ALA A 323 -8.10 0.91 7.85
N ILE A 324 -7.59 1.11 6.63
CA ILE A 324 -6.79 2.27 6.28
C ILE A 324 -7.69 3.32 5.63
N PHE A 325 -7.50 4.57 6.07
CA PHE A 325 -8.15 5.73 5.51
C PHE A 325 -7.14 6.79 5.07
N LEU A 326 -7.44 7.48 4.00
CA LEU A 326 -6.71 8.65 3.55
C LEU A 326 -7.36 9.92 4.12
N ASN A 327 -6.54 10.85 4.57
CA ASN A 327 -6.96 12.16 5.05
C ASN A 327 -8.05 12.14 6.14
N ARG A 328 -8.13 11.08 6.92
CA ARG A 328 -9.05 11.02 8.04
C ARG A 328 -8.55 11.91 9.18
N VAL A 329 -9.44 12.72 9.71
CA VAL A 329 -9.24 13.51 10.93
C VAL A 329 -10.37 13.17 11.88
N SER A 330 -10.03 12.53 12.99
CA SER A 330 -11.02 12.10 13.99
C SER A 330 -11.64 13.30 14.69
N LYS A 331 -12.93 13.18 15.04
CA LYS A 331 -13.65 14.24 15.75
C LYS A 331 -13.02 14.54 17.11
N TYR A 332 -12.47 13.52 17.74
CA TYR A 332 -11.83 13.67 19.05
C TYR A 332 -10.39 13.19 19.00
N GLN A 333 -9.53 13.96 19.63
CA GLN A 333 -8.13 13.59 19.86
C GLN A 333 -7.81 13.72 21.33
N ASN A 334 -7.03 12.79 21.86
CA ASN A 334 -6.42 12.92 23.16
C ASN A 334 -5.08 13.63 23.04
N ASP A 335 -4.78 14.48 23.98
CA ASP A 335 -3.39 14.89 24.21
C ASP A 335 -2.61 13.80 24.98
N ARG A 336 -1.34 14.06 25.23
CA ARG A 336 -0.46 13.15 25.97
C ARG A 336 -0.89 12.92 27.44
N HIS A 337 -1.78 13.76 27.95
CA HIS A 337 -2.33 13.67 29.31
C HIS A 337 -3.64 12.90 29.35
N GLY A 338 -4.16 12.51 28.19
CA GLY A 338 -5.42 11.78 28.06
C GLY A 338 -6.65 12.69 28.00
N ASP A 339 -6.46 14.01 27.93
CA ASP A 339 -7.57 14.95 27.82
C ASP A 339 -8.18 14.94 26.43
N TYR A 340 -9.51 14.92 26.36
CA TYR A 340 -10.27 14.94 25.13
C TYR A 340 -10.32 16.33 24.53
N HIS A 341 -10.00 16.40 23.23
CA HIS A 341 -10.15 17.61 22.45
C HIS A 341 -11.03 17.34 21.24
N GLU A 342 -12.09 18.13 21.09
CA GLU A 342 -12.92 18.09 19.89
C GLU A 342 -12.21 18.80 18.74
N ILE A 343 -12.14 18.14 17.59
CA ILE A 343 -11.60 18.70 16.35
C ILE A 343 -12.77 19.22 15.50
N VAL A 344 -12.89 20.53 15.39
CA VAL A 344 -14.00 21.19 14.70
C VAL A 344 -14.04 20.83 13.21
N ALA A 345 -12.88 20.73 12.56
CA ALA A 345 -12.76 20.40 11.15
C ALA A 345 -12.52 18.90 10.91
N SER A 346 -13.14 18.05 11.71
CA SER A 346 -13.03 16.58 11.53
C SER A 346 -13.61 16.12 10.20
N GLN A 347 -13.00 15.10 9.62
CA GLN A 347 -13.49 14.47 8.39
C GLN A 347 -13.29 12.95 8.43
N ARG A 348 -14.22 12.23 7.79
CA ARG A 348 -14.15 10.77 7.69
C ARG A 348 -12.91 10.30 6.96
N GLY A 349 -12.47 11.05 5.97
CA GLY A 349 -11.48 10.62 5.00
C GLY A 349 -12.02 9.56 4.04
N VAL A 350 -11.16 9.06 3.19
CA VAL A 350 -11.45 8.10 2.14
C VAL A 350 -10.88 6.73 2.52
N LYS A 351 -11.73 5.70 2.54
CA LYS A 351 -11.31 4.34 2.91
C LYS A 351 -10.57 3.68 1.76
N VAL A 352 -9.43 3.07 2.09
CA VAL A 352 -8.63 2.28 1.16
C VAL A 352 -9.10 0.83 1.20
N SER A 353 -9.38 0.26 0.04
CA SER A 353 -9.64 -1.17 -0.06
C SER A 353 -8.32 -1.93 0.04
N PRO A 354 -8.24 -2.99 0.86
CA PRO A 354 -7.05 -3.82 0.91
C PRO A 354 -6.83 -4.51 -0.44
N GLU A 355 -5.57 -4.83 -0.72
CA GLU A 355 -5.26 -5.77 -1.77
C GLU A 355 -5.87 -7.12 -1.37
N ASN A 356 -6.80 -7.62 -2.14
CA ASN A 356 -7.45 -8.90 -1.91
C ASN A 356 -7.86 -9.50 -3.24
N GLY A 357 -8.45 -10.70 -3.21
CA GLY A 357 -8.83 -11.45 -4.38
C GLY A 357 -9.74 -10.77 -5.39
N ALA A 358 -10.33 -9.64 -5.06
CA ALA A 358 -11.15 -8.87 -6.01
C ALA A 358 -10.30 -8.04 -6.99
N TYR A 359 -9.03 -7.79 -6.70
CA TYR A 359 -8.17 -6.92 -7.50
C TYR A 359 -6.78 -7.51 -7.68
N ASP A 360 -6.35 -7.65 -8.92
CA ASP A 360 -4.95 -7.91 -9.25
C ASP A 360 -4.20 -6.56 -9.24
N ASN A 361 -3.89 -6.07 -8.05
CA ASN A 361 -3.38 -4.72 -7.80
C ASN A 361 -1.85 -4.64 -7.61
N ASN A 362 -1.15 -5.76 -7.75
CA ASN A 362 0.30 -5.85 -7.61
C ASN A 362 0.98 -5.92 -8.98
N SER A 363 1.42 -4.79 -9.49
CA SER A 363 2.17 -4.67 -10.75
C SER A 363 3.67 -4.90 -10.55
N VAL A 364 4.45 -4.96 -11.64
CA VAL A 364 5.94 -5.07 -11.57
C VAL A 364 6.53 -3.94 -10.74
N ASN A 365 6.05 -2.71 -10.94
CA ASN A 365 6.64 -1.50 -10.35
C ASN A 365 5.73 -0.77 -9.37
N GLY A 366 4.62 -1.35 -8.93
CA GLY A 366 3.74 -0.65 -7.99
C GLY A 366 2.56 -1.43 -7.50
N PHE A 367 1.84 -0.79 -6.58
CA PHE A 367 0.51 -1.21 -6.14
C PHE A 367 -0.52 -0.12 -6.45
N TYR A 368 -1.73 -0.50 -6.80
CA TYR A 368 -2.86 0.40 -6.72
C TYR A 368 -3.89 -0.11 -5.69
N PHE A 369 -4.56 0.83 -5.04
CA PHE A 369 -5.60 0.53 -4.08
C PHE A 369 -6.88 1.26 -4.46
N PRO A 370 -7.99 0.54 -4.66
CA PRO A 370 -9.30 1.16 -4.82
C PRO A 370 -9.69 1.94 -3.57
N ILE A 371 -10.34 3.07 -3.78
CA ILE A 371 -10.83 3.92 -2.68
C ILE A 371 -12.33 4.16 -2.79
N ASP A 372 -12.99 4.40 -1.65
CA ASP A 372 -14.45 4.50 -1.54
C ASP A 372 -14.99 5.93 -1.66
N GLY A 373 -14.14 6.88 -1.98
CA GLY A 373 -14.51 8.28 -2.11
C GLY A 373 -13.56 9.06 -3.01
N ILE A 374 -13.98 10.25 -3.42
CA ILE A 374 -13.13 11.16 -4.19
C ILE A 374 -12.03 11.71 -3.30
N LEU A 375 -10.79 11.52 -3.74
CA LEU A 375 -9.60 11.99 -3.04
C LEU A 375 -9.12 13.32 -3.62
N VAL A 376 -9.31 14.39 -2.88
CA VAL A 376 -8.89 15.75 -3.28
C VAL A 376 -8.11 16.43 -2.17
N ASN A 377 -7.25 17.39 -2.57
CA ASN A 377 -6.55 18.28 -1.65
C ASN A 377 -7.16 19.67 -1.72
N ASP A 378 -8.43 19.77 -1.39
CA ASP A 378 -9.19 21.01 -1.37
C ASP A 378 -8.99 21.79 -0.07
N ALA A 379 -9.59 22.98 0.01
CA ALA A 379 -9.52 23.84 1.19
C ALA A 379 -10.08 23.16 2.44
N ALA A 380 -11.09 22.30 2.31
CA ALA A 380 -11.68 21.57 3.44
C ALA A 380 -10.70 20.54 3.98
N ASN A 381 -10.05 19.78 3.10
CA ASN A 381 -9.01 18.82 3.48
C ASN A 381 -7.80 19.51 4.14
N ILE A 382 -7.31 20.59 3.55
CA ILE A 382 -6.19 21.37 4.10
C ILE A 382 -6.55 21.89 5.50
N ASN A 383 -7.76 22.42 5.68
CA ASN A 383 -8.22 22.90 6.98
C ASN A 383 -8.36 21.75 7.99
N ALA A 384 -8.88 20.61 7.59
CA ALA A 384 -9.03 19.44 8.45
C ALA A 384 -7.66 18.94 8.93
N LEU A 385 -6.72 18.71 8.03
CA LEU A 385 -5.36 18.29 8.38
C LEU A 385 -4.63 19.34 9.23
N GLY A 386 -4.81 20.63 8.94
CA GLY A 386 -4.22 21.73 9.71
C GLY A 386 -4.85 21.93 11.11
N SER A 387 -6.08 21.47 11.32
CA SER A 387 -6.77 21.56 12.62
C SER A 387 -6.42 20.39 13.55
N GLU A 388 -5.86 19.33 13.00
CA GLU A 388 -5.42 18.19 13.79
C GLU A 388 -4.28 18.61 14.71
N ARG A 389 -4.46 18.36 16.00
CA ARG A 389 -3.37 18.57 16.94
C ARG A 389 -2.26 17.59 16.61
N ILE A 390 -1.10 18.11 16.26
CA ILE A 390 0.09 17.30 16.11
C ILE A 390 0.35 16.69 17.49
N ARG A 391 0.15 15.40 17.59
CA ARG A 391 0.36 14.63 18.81
C ARG A 391 1.82 14.63 19.24
N PHE A 392 2.68 14.98 18.31
CA PHE A 392 4.10 15.04 18.43
C PHE A 392 4.54 16.50 18.37
N ASP A 393 4.73 17.14 19.51
CA ASP A 393 5.62 18.28 19.55
C ASP A 393 7.05 17.80 19.18
N LEU A 394 7.92 18.73 18.87
CA LEU A 394 9.30 18.40 18.49
C LEU A 394 10.00 17.56 19.55
N SER A 395 9.67 17.78 20.84
CA SER A 395 10.26 17.02 21.95
C SER A 395 9.80 15.57 21.96
N THR A 396 8.54 15.30 21.61
CA THR A 396 7.99 13.95 21.51
C THR A 396 8.59 13.21 20.32
N VAL A 397 8.70 13.86 19.15
CA VAL A 397 9.35 13.28 17.98
C VAL A 397 10.82 12.98 18.26
N LEU A 398 11.54 13.90 18.90
CA LEU A 398 12.93 13.68 19.30
C LEU A 398 13.04 12.56 20.34
N HIS A 399 12.12 12.51 21.29
CA HIS A 399 12.11 11.45 22.32
C HIS A 399 11.82 10.08 21.70
N GLU A 400 10.85 9.97 20.80
CA GLU A 400 10.59 8.72 20.08
C GLU A 400 11.75 8.34 19.18
N TYR A 401 12.30 9.27 18.41
CA TYR A 401 13.48 9.04 17.60
C TYR A 401 14.67 8.60 18.44
N LEU A 402 14.92 9.26 19.56
CA LEU A 402 15.99 8.90 20.47
C LEU A 402 15.70 7.57 21.16
N SER A 403 14.50 7.31 21.65
CA SER A 403 14.16 6.03 22.28
C SER A 403 14.20 4.86 21.30
N ASN A 404 13.84 5.05 20.04
CA ASN A 404 14.00 4.04 19.00
C ASN A 404 15.46 3.80 18.61
N SER A 405 16.27 4.85 18.58
CA SER A 405 17.71 4.69 18.35
C SER A 405 18.47 4.15 19.57
N ILE A 406 17.90 4.25 20.77
CA ILE A 406 18.53 3.94 22.06
C ILE A 406 18.19 2.54 22.58
N ARG A 407 17.29 1.80 21.94
CA ARG A 407 17.03 0.39 22.33
C ARG A 407 18.26 -0.53 22.24
N GLY A 408 19.44 0.01 21.95
CA GLY A 408 20.70 -0.70 21.95
C GLY A 408 21.80 -0.10 22.83
N GLY A 409 21.55 0.92 23.62
CA GLY A 409 22.61 1.52 24.42
C GLY A 409 22.08 2.53 25.44
N ASP A 410 22.51 2.38 26.66
CA ASP A 410 22.31 3.31 27.76
C ASP A 410 22.66 4.73 27.34
N TYR A 411 21.63 5.58 27.25
CA TYR A 411 21.81 7.02 27.38
C TYR A 411 21.04 7.47 28.61
N THR A 412 21.74 7.50 29.70
CA THR A 412 21.38 8.30 30.87
C THR A 412 21.72 9.75 30.61
#